data_70e47f6d8599d498c7e963787e9cecf6
#
_entry.id   70e47f6d8599d498c7e963787e9cecf6
#
_cell.length_a   1.000
_cell.length_b   1.000
_cell.length_c   1.000
_cell.angle_alpha   90.00
_cell.angle_beta   90.00
_cell.angle_gamma   90.00
#
_symmetry.space_group_name_H-M   'P 1'
#
loop_
_entity.id
_entity.type
_entity.pdbx_description
1 polymer ?
#
loop_
_entity_poly.entity_id
_entity_poly.type
_entity_poly.pdbx_seq_one_letter_code
_entity_poly.pdbx_strand_id
1 'polypeptide(L)'
;NDDLRLICSPDYIQFCRDYYKAANLGQEDDSQFFDYLSLDNHPIGEPGKVEEAARIIIGQAKLAADMVQSGEYQKVISIGGGLHHANRTSGEGFCIYNDVAFTGVYLQKHHQLERILILDTDAHAGNGTAAYFYEDPQVLFIDIHQDPRTVYPGTGFARDIGAGNAKGKTINIPMPVNAGYASYKMVFEEIIEPVTREFQPQIIVRNGGSDPHFADELTSLGLSVTSFRLIGQKVKKMSEECGG
;
A
#
# COMPACT_ATOMS: atom_id res chain seq x y z
N ASN A 1 11.06 -17.34 2.44
CA ASN A 1 12.22 -16.53 1.98
C ASN A 1 12.20 -16.24 0.48
N ASP A 2 11.65 -17.13 -0.33
CA ASP A 2 11.56 -16.91 -1.78
C ASP A 2 10.47 -15.88 -2.11
N ASP A 3 9.44 -15.80 -1.33
CA ASP A 3 8.34 -14.84 -1.54
C ASP A 3 8.81 -13.37 -1.48
N LEU A 4 9.65 -13.01 -0.50
CA LEU A 4 10.19 -11.64 -0.41
C LEU A 4 11.02 -11.23 -1.63
N ARG A 5 11.66 -12.19 -2.32
CA ARG A 5 12.42 -11.92 -3.54
C ARG A 5 11.55 -11.48 -4.72
N LEU A 6 10.24 -11.62 -4.63
CA LEU A 6 9.31 -11.07 -5.62
C LEU A 6 9.34 -9.55 -5.63
N ILE A 7 9.58 -8.95 -4.46
CA ILE A 7 9.47 -7.50 -4.26
C ILE A 7 10.75 -6.84 -3.75
N CYS A 8 11.66 -7.56 -3.11
CA CYS A 8 12.86 -6.99 -2.50
C CYS A 8 14.14 -7.57 -3.09
N SER A 9 15.20 -6.77 -3.10
CA SER A 9 16.55 -7.22 -3.45
C SER A 9 17.10 -8.18 -2.38
N PRO A 10 17.94 -9.16 -2.76
CA PRO A 10 18.55 -10.08 -1.80
C PRO A 10 19.36 -9.35 -0.71
N ASP A 11 20.10 -8.31 -1.07
CA ASP A 11 20.96 -7.56 -0.16
C ASP A 11 20.12 -6.81 0.89
N TYR A 12 19.01 -6.19 0.47
CA TYR A 12 18.09 -5.52 1.38
C TYR A 12 17.42 -6.51 2.37
N ILE A 13 16.98 -7.66 1.89
CA ILE A 13 16.41 -8.72 2.73
C ILE A 13 17.44 -9.20 3.76
N GLN A 14 18.69 -9.41 3.34
CA GLN A 14 19.75 -9.87 4.21
C GLN A 14 20.08 -8.81 5.27
N PHE A 15 20.23 -7.55 4.84
CA PHE A 15 20.47 -6.43 5.75
C PHE A 15 19.36 -6.34 6.82
N CYS A 16 18.09 -6.28 6.45
CA CYS A 16 16.98 -6.17 7.40
C CYS A 16 17.02 -7.30 8.45
N ARG A 17 17.25 -8.54 8.02
CA ARG A 17 17.34 -9.68 8.93
C ARG A 17 18.46 -9.56 9.93
N ASP A 18 19.64 -9.26 9.44
CA ASP A 18 20.84 -9.20 10.28
C ASP A 18 20.75 -8.02 11.24
N TYR A 19 20.33 -6.85 10.75
CA TYR A 19 20.17 -5.65 11.53
C TYR A 19 19.17 -5.82 12.68
N TYR A 20 17.93 -6.21 12.38
CA TYR A 20 16.91 -6.36 13.41
C TYR A 20 17.17 -7.53 14.36
N LYS A 21 17.87 -8.57 13.90
CA LYS A 21 18.34 -9.65 14.78
C LYS A 21 19.43 -9.16 15.75
N ALA A 22 20.38 -8.37 15.27
CA ALA A 22 21.42 -7.77 16.10
C ALA A 22 20.83 -6.76 17.10
N ALA A 23 19.86 -5.96 16.66
CA ALA A 23 19.17 -4.98 17.50
C ALA A 23 18.42 -5.64 18.68
N ASN A 24 17.92 -6.87 18.52
CA ASN A 24 17.38 -7.66 19.64
C ASN A 24 18.40 -7.95 20.75
N LEU A 25 19.67 -7.96 20.39
CA LEU A 25 20.77 -8.27 21.31
C LEU A 25 21.46 -6.99 21.79
N GLY A 26 21.02 -5.79 21.34
CA GLY A 26 21.70 -4.52 21.57
C GLY A 26 23.07 -4.47 20.90
N GLN A 27 23.22 -5.11 19.74
CA GLN A 27 24.47 -5.27 18.99
C GLN A 27 24.34 -4.78 17.55
N GLU A 28 23.33 -3.96 17.25
CA GLU A 28 23.13 -3.38 15.94
C GLU A 28 24.30 -2.50 15.51
N ASP A 29 24.61 -2.53 14.22
CA ASP A 29 25.58 -1.67 13.56
C ASP A 29 24.86 -0.71 12.61
N ASP A 30 24.80 0.55 12.97
CA ASP A 30 24.14 1.60 12.19
C ASP A 30 24.96 2.10 10.99
N SER A 31 26.15 1.55 10.76
CA SER A 31 27.05 2.03 9.69
C SER A 31 26.43 2.00 8.30
N GLN A 32 25.50 1.06 8.04
CA GLN A 32 24.77 0.92 6.79
C GLN A 32 23.27 1.21 6.93
N PHE A 33 22.82 1.66 8.09
CA PHE A 33 21.39 1.83 8.35
C PHE A 33 20.73 2.74 7.31
N PHE A 34 21.29 3.91 7.07
CA PHE A 34 20.73 4.89 6.15
C PHE A 34 20.93 4.56 4.65
N ASP A 35 21.66 3.50 4.33
CA ASP A 35 21.73 2.98 2.96
C ASP A 35 20.44 2.20 2.61
N TYR A 36 19.74 1.68 3.62
CA TYR A 36 18.60 0.79 3.46
C TYR A 36 17.32 1.25 4.14
N LEU A 37 17.41 2.02 5.23
CA LEU A 37 16.28 2.39 6.06
C LEU A 37 16.29 3.90 6.38
N SER A 38 15.11 4.46 6.64
CA SER A 38 14.96 5.81 7.14
C SER A 38 14.90 5.84 8.68
N LEU A 39 15.05 7.01 9.27
CA LEU A 39 15.12 7.18 10.73
C LEU A 39 13.90 6.59 11.47
N ASP A 40 12.73 6.67 10.86
CA ASP A 40 11.48 6.15 11.40
C ASP A 40 11.36 4.60 11.35
N ASN A 41 12.30 3.94 10.69
CA ASN A 41 12.47 2.48 10.74
C ASN A 41 13.42 2.03 11.84
N HIS A 42 14.01 2.98 12.62
CA HIS A 42 14.89 2.62 13.72
C HIS A 42 14.12 1.81 14.77
N PRO A 43 14.70 0.71 15.28
CA PRO A 43 14.00 -0.16 16.18
C PRO A 43 13.59 0.55 17.49
N ILE A 44 12.31 0.45 17.82
CA ILE A 44 11.72 0.96 19.06
C ILE A 44 11.05 -0.19 19.80
N GLY A 45 11.27 -0.30 21.09
CA GLY A 45 10.64 -1.32 21.94
C GLY A 45 11.31 -2.69 21.83
N GLU A 46 10.70 -3.68 21.21
CA GLU A 46 11.27 -5.01 20.97
C GLU A 46 11.77 -5.13 19.52
N PRO A 47 13.00 -4.68 19.25
CA PRO A 47 13.49 -4.41 17.90
C PRO A 47 13.40 -5.57 16.94
N GLY A 48 13.70 -6.78 17.36
CA GLY A 48 13.74 -7.91 16.46
C GLY A 48 12.39 -8.49 16.06
N LYS A 49 11.31 -8.03 16.68
CA LYS A 49 9.97 -8.41 16.25
C LYS A 49 9.50 -7.60 15.06
N VAL A 50 10.13 -6.48 14.73
CA VAL A 50 9.71 -5.61 13.64
C VAL A 50 9.85 -6.32 12.29
N GLU A 51 11.01 -6.90 12.00
CA GLU A 51 11.25 -7.64 10.76
C GLU A 51 10.45 -8.95 10.71
N GLU A 52 10.33 -9.65 11.84
CA GLU A 52 9.50 -10.85 11.94
C GLU A 52 8.02 -10.54 11.65
N ALA A 53 7.48 -9.47 12.23
CA ALA A 53 6.11 -9.01 11.97
C ALA A 53 5.90 -8.65 10.48
N ALA A 54 6.83 -7.92 9.88
CA ALA A 54 6.76 -7.59 8.46
C ALA A 54 6.73 -8.84 7.56
N ARG A 55 7.51 -9.88 7.90
CA ARG A 55 7.44 -11.18 7.18
C ARG A 55 6.11 -11.91 7.39
N ILE A 56 5.55 -11.85 8.58
CA ILE A 56 4.22 -12.43 8.86
C ILE A 56 3.16 -11.72 8.02
N ILE A 57 3.23 -10.38 7.92
CA ILE A 57 2.31 -9.58 7.11
C ILE A 57 2.39 -9.99 5.62
N ILE A 58 3.59 -10.20 5.07
CA ILE A 58 3.75 -10.73 3.70
C ILE A 58 3.08 -12.12 3.57
N GLY A 59 3.24 -13.01 4.56
CA GLY A 59 2.59 -14.31 4.59
C GLY A 59 1.06 -14.22 4.65
N GLN A 60 0.53 -13.26 5.40
CA GLN A 60 -0.92 -12.98 5.45
C GLN A 60 -1.44 -12.46 4.11
N ALA A 61 -0.71 -11.55 3.45
CA ALA A 61 -1.05 -11.02 2.14
C ALA A 61 -1.12 -12.14 1.08
N LYS A 62 -0.13 -13.05 1.10
CA LYS A 62 -0.13 -14.25 0.25
C LYS A 62 -1.36 -15.14 0.49
N LEU A 63 -1.61 -15.48 1.75
CA LEU A 63 -2.75 -16.31 2.12
C LEU A 63 -4.08 -15.66 1.70
N ALA A 64 -4.22 -14.35 1.91
CA ALA A 64 -5.41 -13.60 1.52
C ALA A 64 -5.64 -13.66 -0.01
N ALA A 65 -4.58 -13.51 -0.80
CA ALA A 65 -4.66 -13.62 -2.26
C ALA A 65 -5.09 -15.04 -2.69
N ASP A 66 -4.49 -16.08 -2.12
CA ASP A 66 -4.81 -17.48 -2.42
C ASP A 66 -6.27 -17.82 -2.05
N MET A 67 -6.75 -17.35 -0.89
CA MET A 67 -8.13 -17.59 -0.43
C MET A 67 -9.17 -16.94 -1.33
N VAL A 68 -8.91 -15.73 -1.84
CA VAL A 68 -9.81 -15.07 -2.79
C VAL A 68 -9.76 -15.76 -4.15
N GLN A 69 -8.55 -16.08 -4.65
CA GLN A 69 -8.39 -16.69 -5.97
C GLN A 69 -8.88 -18.16 -6.04
N SER A 70 -8.88 -18.89 -4.92
CA SER A 70 -9.51 -20.22 -4.85
C SER A 70 -11.04 -20.18 -4.93
N GLY A 71 -11.65 -18.99 -4.77
CA GLY A 71 -13.10 -18.84 -4.69
C GLY A 71 -13.70 -19.23 -3.33
N GLU A 72 -12.87 -19.60 -2.35
CA GLU A 72 -13.33 -19.94 -1.00
C GLU A 72 -13.94 -18.71 -0.30
N TYR A 73 -13.35 -17.54 -0.53
CA TYR A 73 -13.84 -16.28 0.01
C TYR A 73 -13.90 -15.22 -1.08
N GLN A 74 -14.98 -14.45 -1.10
CA GLN A 74 -15.13 -13.29 -2.00
C GLN A 74 -14.31 -12.08 -1.53
N LYS A 75 -13.96 -12.02 -0.26
CA LYS A 75 -13.16 -10.96 0.35
C LYS A 75 -12.43 -11.46 1.58
N VAL A 76 -11.21 -11.00 1.75
CA VAL A 76 -10.37 -11.29 2.91
C VAL A 76 -9.81 -9.96 3.44
N ILE A 77 -9.68 -9.86 4.75
CA ILE A 77 -9.06 -8.71 5.42
C ILE A 77 -7.80 -9.20 6.12
N SER A 78 -6.65 -8.67 5.74
CA SER A 78 -5.39 -8.83 6.46
C SER A 78 -5.21 -7.65 7.42
N ILE A 79 -5.01 -7.93 8.69
CA ILE A 79 -4.85 -6.90 9.73
C ILE A 79 -3.35 -6.72 10.02
N GLY A 80 -2.91 -5.47 10.16
CA GLY A 80 -1.53 -5.10 10.46
C GLY A 80 -0.64 -4.90 9.22
N GLY A 81 -1.20 -5.06 8.00
CA GLY A 81 -0.54 -4.73 6.74
C GLY A 81 -0.69 -3.24 6.37
N GLY A 82 -0.38 -2.93 5.11
CA GLY A 82 -0.43 -1.58 4.57
C GLY A 82 0.92 -0.87 4.55
N LEU A 83 2.01 -1.63 4.45
CA LEU A 83 3.38 -1.13 4.49
C LEU A 83 3.79 -0.51 3.15
N HIS A 84 3.03 0.47 2.67
CA HIS A 84 3.01 1.01 1.31
C HIS A 84 4.19 1.94 0.98
N HIS A 85 5.01 2.33 1.96
CA HIS A 85 6.17 3.18 1.72
C HIS A 85 7.43 2.41 1.34
N ALA A 86 7.55 1.11 1.70
CA ALA A 86 8.75 0.33 1.41
C ALA A 86 8.94 0.08 -0.09
N ASN A 87 10.20 0.15 -0.51
CA ASN A 87 10.67 -0.03 -1.89
C ASN A 87 11.43 -1.36 -2.05
N ARG A 88 11.91 -1.63 -3.28
CA ARG A 88 12.68 -2.86 -3.59
C ARG A 88 13.99 -2.98 -2.81
N THR A 89 14.61 -1.87 -2.48
CA THR A 89 15.96 -1.81 -1.90
C THR A 89 16.03 -1.02 -0.61
N SER A 90 14.88 -0.49 -0.16
CA SER A 90 14.85 0.37 1.03
C SER A 90 13.49 0.35 1.72
N GLY A 91 13.48 0.62 3.01
CA GLY A 91 12.31 0.88 3.84
C GLY A 91 12.28 2.30 4.33
N GLU A 92 11.07 2.85 4.45
CA GLU A 92 10.81 4.18 4.99
C GLU A 92 9.37 4.26 5.53
N GLY A 93 9.02 5.31 6.26
CA GLY A 93 7.66 5.51 6.75
C GLY A 93 7.16 4.35 7.62
N PHE A 94 7.97 3.85 8.54
CA PHE A 94 7.70 2.65 9.36
C PHE A 94 7.59 1.33 8.58
N CYS A 95 7.71 1.36 7.25
CA CYS A 95 7.53 0.22 6.36
C CYS A 95 8.88 -0.45 6.03
N ILE A 96 8.94 -1.79 6.20
CA ILE A 96 10.13 -2.57 5.83
C ILE A 96 9.89 -3.33 4.53
N TYR A 97 8.79 -4.09 4.43
CA TYR A 97 8.42 -4.85 3.24
C TYR A 97 7.02 -4.47 2.82
N ASN A 98 6.83 -4.10 1.56
CA ASN A 98 5.57 -3.63 1.02
C ASN A 98 4.62 -4.79 0.71
N ASP A 99 3.70 -5.09 1.61
CA ASP A 99 2.70 -6.16 1.45
C ASP A 99 1.64 -5.83 0.40
N VAL A 100 1.35 -4.56 0.17
CA VAL A 100 0.43 -4.09 -0.87
C VAL A 100 1.02 -4.38 -2.26
N ALA A 101 2.27 -3.97 -2.47
CA ALA A 101 2.99 -4.26 -3.70
C ALA A 101 3.23 -5.77 -3.86
N PHE A 102 3.56 -6.47 -2.78
CA PHE A 102 3.67 -7.93 -2.80
C PHE A 102 2.41 -8.59 -3.31
N THR A 103 1.25 -8.19 -2.83
CA THR A 103 -0.04 -8.74 -3.26
C THR A 103 -0.24 -8.57 -4.76
N GLY A 104 0.01 -7.38 -5.31
CA GLY A 104 -0.10 -7.13 -6.76
C GLY A 104 0.83 -8.02 -7.57
N VAL A 105 2.13 -8.04 -7.23
CA VAL A 105 3.14 -8.87 -7.93
C VAL A 105 2.84 -10.37 -7.80
N TYR A 106 2.38 -10.81 -6.62
CA TYR A 106 2.03 -12.21 -6.37
C TYR A 106 0.83 -12.65 -7.23
N LEU A 107 -0.22 -11.84 -7.28
CA LEU A 107 -1.40 -12.09 -8.12
C LEU A 107 -1.05 -12.18 -9.61
N GLN A 108 -0.18 -11.31 -10.11
CA GLN A 108 0.31 -11.39 -11.50
C GLN A 108 1.09 -12.69 -11.76
N LYS A 109 2.06 -13.00 -10.90
CA LYS A 109 3.00 -14.11 -11.16
C LYS A 109 2.42 -15.49 -10.87
N HIS A 110 1.61 -15.64 -9.84
CA HIS A 110 1.11 -16.94 -9.40
C HIS A 110 -0.33 -17.22 -9.83
N HIS A 111 -1.14 -16.15 -9.98
CA HIS A 111 -2.54 -16.28 -10.41
C HIS A 111 -2.78 -15.72 -11.82
N GLN A 112 -1.74 -15.18 -12.49
CA GLN A 112 -1.78 -14.72 -13.89
C GLN A 112 -2.84 -13.65 -14.15
N LEU A 113 -3.11 -12.80 -13.15
CA LEU A 113 -4.03 -11.69 -13.33
C LEU A 113 -3.39 -10.56 -14.12
N GLU A 114 -4.13 -10.02 -15.07
CA GLU A 114 -3.67 -8.97 -15.99
C GLU A 114 -4.29 -7.59 -15.71
N ARG A 115 -5.31 -7.53 -14.87
CA ARG A 115 -5.97 -6.28 -14.47
C ARG A 115 -6.22 -6.27 -12.98
N ILE A 116 -5.35 -5.61 -12.25
CA ILE A 116 -5.40 -5.48 -10.79
C ILE A 116 -5.63 -4.02 -10.44
N LEU A 117 -6.68 -3.71 -9.69
CA LEU A 117 -6.83 -2.41 -9.06
C LEU A 117 -6.20 -2.45 -7.67
N ILE A 118 -5.21 -1.59 -7.45
CA ILE A 118 -4.71 -1.26 -6.11
C ILE A 118 -5.29 0.10 -5.74
N LEU A 119 -6.13 0.12 -4.71
CA LEU A 119 -6.76 1.33 -4.19
C LEU A 119 -6.17 1.65 -2.81
N ASP A 120 -5.35 2.67 -2.75
CA ASP A 120 -4.82 3.20 -1.49
C ASP A 120 -5.75 4.28 -0.93
N THR A 121 -6.10 4.17 0.33
CA THR A 121 -6.96 5.11 1.05
C THR A 121 -6.38 5.47 2.42
N ASP A 122 -5.08 5.28 2.60
CA ASP A 122 -4.28 5.83 3.68
C ASP A 122 -4.18 7.36 3.53
N ALA A 123 -3.87 8.08 4.59
CA ALA A 123 -3.71 9.53 4.48
C ALA A 123 -2.36 9.94 3.85
N HIS A 124 -1.39 9.05 3.83
CA HIS A 124 -0.09 9.26 3.21
C HIS A 124 -0.06 8.69 1.79
N ALA A 125 0.65 9.34 0.88
CA ALA A 125 0.84 8.79 -0.45
C ALA A 125 1.67 7.49 -0.41
N GLY A 126 1.17 6.44 -1.04
CA GLY A 126 1.83 5.13 -1.15
C GLY A 126 2.98 5.14 -2.16
N ASN A 127 4.01 5.94 -1.90
CA ASN A 127 5.13 6.17 -2.80
C ASN A 127 5.88 4.88 -3.15
N GLY A 128 6.06 3.97 -2.19
CA GLY A 128 6.67 2.66 -2.44
C GLY A 128 5.80 1.83 -3.38
N THR A 129 4.51 1.71 -3.12
CA THR A 129 3.57 0.98 -3.99
C THR A 129 3.54 1.58 -5.40
N ALA A 130 3.46 2.91 -5.51
CA ALA A 130 3.52 3.60 -6.80
C ALA A 130 4.79 3.25 -7.59
N ALA A 131 5.95 3.19 -6.94
CA ALA A 131 7.22 2.88 -7.58
C ALA A 131 7.27 1.46 -8.17
N TYR A 132 6.60 0.49 -7.55
CA TYR A 132 6.53 -0.89 -8.07
C TYR A 132 5.78 -0.98 -9.40
N PHE A 133 4.71 -0.19 -9.56
CA PHE A 133 3.78 -0.32 -10.69
C PHE A 133 3.79 0.88 -11.64
N TYR A 134 4.74 1.79 -11.50
CA TYR A 134 4.79 3.04 -12.26
C TYR A 134 4.88 2.84 -13.78
N GLU A 135 5.43 1.70 -14.22
CA GLU A 135 5.56 1.31 -15.63
C GLU A 135 4.77 0.03 -15.98
N ASP A 136 3.95 -0.47 -15.05
CA ASP A 136 3.20 -1.72 -15.23
C ASP A 136 1.75 -1.44 -15.68
N PRO A 137 1.41 -1.71 -16.96
CA PRO A 137 0.07 -1.44 -17.49
C PRO A 137 -1.03 -2.38 -16.95
N GLN A 138 -0.67 -3.48 -16.30
CA GLN A 138 -1.59 -4.45 -15.74
C GLN A 138 -2.15 -4.01 -14.37
N VAL A 139 -1.54 -3.01 -13.75
CA VAL A 139 -1.98 -2.47 -12.47
C VAL A 139 -2.51 -1.06 -12.63
N LEU A 140 -3.75 -0.84 -12.22
CA LEU A 140 -4.29 0.48 -11.98
C LEU A 140 -4.08 0.82 -10.51
N PHE A 141 -3.21 1.78 -10.23
CA PHE A 141 -2.95 2.27 -8.88
C PHE A 141 -3.68 3.60 -8.68
N ILE A 142 -4.64 3.61 -7.77
CA ILE A 142 -5.39 4.81 -7.37
C ILE A 142 -5.07 5.10 -5.91
N ASP A 143 -4.64 6.31 -5.63
CA ASP A 143 -4.16 6.74 -4.32
C ASP A 143 -4.87 8.04 -3.90
N ILE A 144 -5.67 7.97 -2.83
CA ILE A 144 -6.34 9.11 -2.23
C ILE A 144 -5.64 9.45 -0.93
N HIS A 145 -4.90 10.52 -0.91
CA HIS A 145 -4.09 10.92 0.23
C HIS A 145 -4.19 12.42 0.50
N GLN A 146 -3.72 12.87 1.64
CA GLN A 146 -3.62 14.28 1.97
C GLN A 146 -2.63 14.99 1.03
N ASP A 147 -2.88 16.24 0.72
CA ASP A 147 -2.01 17.07 -0.14
C ASP A 147 -0.53 16.89 0.26
N PRO A 148 0.34 16.39 -0.64
CA PRO A 148 1.73 16.08 -0.33
C PRO A 148 2.57 17.27 0.11
N ARG A 149 2.07 18.49 -0.07
CA ARG A 149 2.70 19.71 0.46
C ARG A 149 2.51 19.87 1.98
N THR A 150 1.65 19.06 2.59
CA THR A 150 1.22 19.20 4.00
C THR A 150 1.50 17.98 4.85
N VAL A 151 1.93 16.88 4.25
CA VAL A 151 2.18 15.59 4.94
C VAL A 151 3.32 14.82 4.27
N TYR A 152 3.96 13.93 5.02
CA TYR A 152 4.89 12.93 4.51
C TYR A 152 4.18 12.02 3.45
N PRO A 153 4.85 11.49 2.42
CA PRO A 153 6.27 11.65 2.09
C PRO A 153 6.58 12.86 1.19
N GLY A 154 5.60 13.71 0.89
CA GLY A 154 5.80 14.87 0.03
C GLY A 154 5.79 14.55 -1.47
N THR A 155 5.28 13.38 -1.85
CA THR A 155 5.13 12.88 -3.23
C THR A 155 3.67 12.51 -3.51
N GLY A 156 3.33 12.05 -4.71
CA GLY A 156 1.96 11.70 -5.07
C GLY A 156 1.18 12.89 -5.62
N PHE A 157 1.82 13.74 -6.43
CA PHE A 157 1.11 14.85 -7.08
C PHE A 157 0.22 14.33 -8.23
N ALA A 158 -0.88 15.00 -8.48
CA ALA A 158 -1.83 14.62 -9.55
C ALA A 158 -1.19 14.57 -10.97
N ARG A 159 -0.01 15.17 -11.16
CA ARG A 159 0.77 15.08 -12.41
C ARG A 159 1.55 13.77 -12.56
N ASP A 160 1.72 13.02 -11.48
CA ASP A 160 2.49 11.77 -11.44
C ASP A 160 1.53 10.63 -11.84
N ILE A 161 1.49 10.34 -13.15
CA ILE A 161 0.44 9.52 -13.78
C ILE A 161 0.94 8.17 -14.32
N GLY A 162 2.12 7.72 -13.91
CA GLY A 162 2.78 6.54 -14.47
C GLY A 162 3.63 6.88 -15.71
N ALA A 163 4.36 5.89 -16.22
CA ALA A 163 5.29 6.04 -17.33
C ALA A 163 5.14 4.92 -18.37
N GLY A 164 5.76 5.10 -19.54
CA GLY A 164 5.74 4.11 -20.61
C GLY A 164 4.32 3.68 -20.99
N ASN A 165 4.09 2.37 -21.01
CA ASN A 165 2.79 1.78 -21.34
C ASN A 165 1.78 1.89 -20.19
N ALA A 166 2.22 2.25 -18.98
CA ALA A 166 1.38 2.48 -17.82
C ALA A 166 0.98 3.94 -17.62
N LYS A 167 1.30 4.83 -18.57
CA LYS A 167 0.88 6.22 -18.47
C LYS A 167 -0.63 6.34 -18.37
N GLY A 168 -1.11 6.99 -17.30
CA GLY A 168 -2.53 7.08 -16.92
C GLY A 168 -3.02 5.94 -16.03
N LYS A 169 -2.14 5.00 -15.64
CA LYS A 169 -2.47 3.90 -14.71
C LYS A 169 -2.12 4.22 -13.25
N THR A 170 -1.39 5.28 -12.97
CA THR A 170 -1.22 5.86 -11.64
C THR A 170 -2.11 7.09 -11.54
N ILE A 171 -3.02 7.09 -10.57
CA ILE A 171 -3.98 8.19 -10.34
C ILE A 171 -3.82 8.66 -8.91
N ASN A 172 -3.11 9.76 -8.73
CA ASN A 172 -2.95 10.43 -7.45
C ASN A 172 -4.06 11.46 -7.26
N ILE A 173 -4.75 11.38 -6.12
CA ILE A 173 -5.86 12.27 -5.74
C ILE A 173 -5.51 12.98 -4.43
N PRO A 174 -4.70 14.06 -4.48
CA PRO A 174 -4.33 14.82 -3.30
C PRO A 174 -5.54 15.57 -2.75
N MET A 175 -5.88 15.31 -1.49
CA MET A 175 -7.02 15.87 -0.80
C MET A 175 -6.60 17.07 0.06
N PRO A 176 -7.37 18.16 0.07
CA PRO A 176 -7.07 19.25 0.96
C PRO A 176 -7.23 18.87 2.43
N VAL A 177 -6.53 19.58 3.30
CA VAL A 177 -6.72 19.50 4.76
C VAL A 177 -8.21 19.61 5.11
N ASN A 178 -8.67 18.81 6.06
CA ASN A 178 -10.07 18.66 6.47
C ASN A 178 -11.01 18.05 5.41
N ALA A 179 -10.50 17.49 4.33
CA ALA A 179 -11.34 16.75 3.39
C ALA A 179 -12.02 15.57 4.11
N GLY A 180 -13.35 15.54 4.09
CA GLY A 180 -14.16 14.58 4.81
C GLY A 180 -15.13 13.82 3.91
N TYR A 181 -16.25 13.38 4.47
CA TYR A 181 -17.24 12.53 3.81
C TYR A 181 -17.66 13.02 2.42
N ALA A 182 -18.03 14.31 2.30
CA ALA A 182 -18.54 14.85 1.03
C ALA A 182 -17.47 14.82 -0.07
N SER A 183 -16.22 15.17 0.26
CA SER A 183 -15.09 15.14 -0.67
C SER A 183 -14.77 13.73 -1.14
N TYR A 184 -14.70 12.77 -0.22
CA TYR A 184 -14.47 11.36 -0.58
C TYR A 184 -15.62 10.78 -1.40
N LYS A 185 -16.87 11.11 -1.04
CA LYS A 185 -18.03 10.69 -1.84
C LYS A 185 -17.93 11.18 -3.28
N MET A 186 -17.61 12.45 -3.48
CA MET A 186 -17.44 13.06 -4.81
C MET A 186 -16.31 12.39 -5.59
N VAL A 187 -15.15 12.18 -4.98
CA VAL A 187 -13.99 11.51 -5.61
C VAL A 187 -14.34 10.08 -6.05
N PHE A 188 -15.04 9.33 -5.21
CA PHE A 188 -15.49 7.99 -5.60
C PHE A 188 -16.48 8.04 -6.79
N GLU A 189 -17.46 8.93 -6.75
CA GLU A 189 -18.51 8.98 -7.76
C GLU A 189 -18.03 9.55 -9.11
N GLU A 190 -17.15 10.54 -9.08
CA GLU A 190 -16.74 11.26 -10.29
C GLU A 190 -15.41 10.74 -10.89
N ILE A 191 -14.56 10.07 -10.11
CA ILE A 191 -13.25 9.63 -10.59
C ILE A 191 -13.12 8.10 -10.45
N ILE A 192 -13.18 7.56 -9.22
CA ILE A 192 -12.76 6.19 -8.96
C ILE A 192 -13.71 5.18 -9.59
N GLU A 193 -15.02 5.29 -9.35
CA GLU A 193 -16.00 4.37 -9.93
C GLU A 193 -15.99 4.38 -11.48
N PRO A 194 -15.96 5.54 -12.17
CA PRO A 194 -15.86 5.57 -13.64
C PRO A 194 -14.60 4.91 -14.18
N VAL A 195 -13.42 5.23 -13.61
CA VAL A 195 -12.14 4.66 -14.06
C VAL A 195 -12.06 3.17 -13.76
N THR A 196 -12.53 2.72 -12.60
CA THR A 196 -12.60 1.30 -12.26
C THR A 196 -13.48 0.54 -13.24
N ARG A 197 -14.63 1.12 -13.59
CA ARG A 197 -15.57 0.54 -14.58
C ARG A 197 -14.95 0.46 -15.97
N GLU A 198 -14.14 1.42 -16.38
CA GLU A 198 -13.40 1.38 -17.67
C GLU A 198 -12.29 0.34 -17.63
N PHE A 199 -11.53 0.27 -16.54
CA PHE A 199 -10.41 -0.66 -16.41
C PHE A 199 -10.84 -2.12 -16.26
N GLN A 200 -12.03 -2.40 -15.69
CA GLN A 200 -12.57 -3.74 -15.45
C GLN A 200 -11.59 -4.66 -14.70
N PRO A 201 -11.19 -4.30 -13.47
CA PRO A 201 -10.24 -5.11 -12.71
C PRO A 201 -10.81 -6.51 -12.42
N GLN A 202 -9.92 -7.50 -12.38
CA GLN A 202 -10.22 -8.88 -11.97
C GLN A 202 -10.21 -9.04 -10.45
N ILE A 203 -9.56 -8.12 -9.75
CA ILE A 203 -9.50 -8.04 -8.29
C ILE A 203 -9.23 -6.60 -7.84
N ILE A 204 -9.72 -6.27 -6.65
CA ILE A 204 -9.42 -5.02 -5.97
C ILE A 204 -8.60 -5.32 -4.71
N VAL A 205 -7.37 -4.83 -4.66
CA VAL A 205 -6.52 -4.82 -3.47
C VAL A 205 -6.65 -3.44 -2.83
N ARG A 206 -7.17 -3.38 -1.62
CA ARG A 206 -7.31 -2.10 -0.93
C ARG A 206 -6.34 -1.98 0.24
N ASN A 207 -5.47 -0.97 0.21
CA ASN A 207 -4.81 -0.44 1.39
C ASN A 207 -5.78 0.47 2.15
N GLY A 208 -5.97 0.23 3.44
CA GLY A 208 -6.99 0.90 4.22
C GLY A 208 -6.48 1.44 5.53
N GLY A 209 -5.64 2.47 5.51
CA GLY A 209 -5.21 3.18 6.69
C GLY A 209 -6.38 3.76 7.51
N SER A 210 -6.19 3.92 8.80
CA SER A 210 -7.15 4.56 9.71
C SER A 210 -6.83 6.03 9.97
N ASP A 211 -5.69 6.47 9.55
CA ASP A 211 -5.12 7.81 9.74
C ASP A 211 -5.80 8.95 8.95
N PRO A 212 -6.66 8.70 7.93
CA PRO A 212 -7.54 9.76 7.43
C PRO A 212 -8.60 10.23 8.44
N HIS A 213 -8.71 9.59 9.60
CA HIS A 213 -9.69 9.95 10.62
C HIS A 213 -9.37 11.31 11.24
N PHE A 214 -10.41 12.14 11.46
CA PHE A 214 -10.28 13.52 11.97
C PHE A 214 -9.56 13.65 13.33
N ALA A 215 -9.45 12.57 14.09
CA ALA A 215 -8.78 12.52 15.39
C ALA A 215 -7.38 11.87 15.31
N ASP A 216 -6.83 11.67 14.11
CA ASP A 216 -5.45 11.23 13.96
C ASP A 216 -4.49 12.36 14.37
N GLU A 217 -3.34 11.97 14.95
CA GLU A 217 -2.36 12.93 15.47
C GLU A 217 -1.32 13.37 14.43
N LEU A 218 -1.15 12.60 13.35
CA LEU A 218 -0.11 12.83 12.34
C LEU A 218 -0.66 13.48 11.07
N THR A 219 -1.95 13.28 10.78
CA THR A 219 -2.59 13.73 9.56
C THR A 219 -3.68 14.77 9.86
N SER A 220 -4.19 15.41 8.82
CA SER A 220 -5.18 16.47 8.96
C SER A 220 -6.38 16.30 8.02
N LEU A 221 -6.72 15.06 7.69
CA LEU A 221 -7.95 14.74 6.97
C LEU A 221 -9.16 14.72 7.92
N GLY A 222 -10.36 14.77 7.37
CA GLY A 222 -11.58 14.96 8.15
C GLY A 222 -12.54 13.75 8.10
N LEU A 223 -12.03 12.52 7.95
CA LEU A 223 -12.88 11.34 7.89
C LEU A 223 -13.42 10.95 9.27
N SER A 224 -14.64 10.46 9.28
CA SER A 224 -15.28 9.83 10.44
C SER A 224 -15.55 8.36 10.14
N VAL A 225 -15.98 7.60 11.12
CA VAL A 225 -16.43 6.20 10.97
C VAL A 225 -17.45 6.05 9.82
N THR A 226 -18.33 7.03 9.63
CA THR A 226 -19.30 7.04 8.52
C THR A 226 -18.59 7.14 7.16
N SER A 227 -17.49 7.88 7.08
CA SER A 227 -16.70 8.00 5.84
C SER A 227 -16.01 6.67 5.49
N PHE A 228 -15.43 5.97 6.47
CA PHE A 228 -14.86 4.63 6.24
C PHE A 228 -15.92 3.62 5.80
N ARG A 229 -17.14 3.72 6.36
CA ARG A 229 -18.27 2.90 5.91
C ARG A 229 -18.63 3.20 4.45
N LEU A 230 -18.65 4.47 4.04
CA LEU A 230 -18.85 4.87 2.65
C LEU A 230 -17.81 4.23 1.74
N ILE A 231 -16.52 4.35 2.08
CA ILE A 231 -15.43 3.75 1.31
C ILE A 231 -15.65 2.24 1.14
N GLY A 232 -15.94 1.52 2.23
CA GLY A 232 -16.21 0.08 2.17
C GLY A 232 -17.41 -0.28 1.29
N GLN A 233 -18.48 0.51 1.33
CA GLN A 233 -19.65 0.31 0.46
C GLN A 233 -19.33 0.56 -1.02
N LYS A 234 -18.53 1.59 -1.32
CA LYS A 234 -18.10 1.92 -2.67
C LYS A 234 -17.19 0.83 -3.26
N VAL A 235 -16.21 0.35 -2.48
CA VAL A 235 -15.33 -0.75 -2.91
C VAL A 235 -16.13 -2.02 -3.15
N LYS A 236 -17.04 -2.38 -2.25
CA LYS A 236 -17.93 -3.54 -2.45
C LYS A 236 -18.73 -3.42 -3.76
N LYS A 237 -19.35 -2.27 -4.00
CA LYS A 237 -20.11 -2.04 -5.22
C LYS A 237 -19.23 -2.20 -6.47
N MET A 238 -18.03 -1.60 -6.48
CA MET A 238 -17.12 -1.70 -7.62
C MET A 238 -16.71 -3.16 -7.88
N SER A 239 -16.41 -3.95 -6.83
CA SER A 239 -16.07 -5.37 -7.01
C SER A 239 -17.24 -6.18 -7.60
N GLU A 240 -18.46 -5.93 -7.15
CA GLU A 240 -19.67 -6.58 -7.70
C GLU A 240 -19.94 -6.19 -9.17
N GLU A 241 -19.66 -4.95 -9.56
CA GLU A 241 -19.84 -4.45 -10.93
C GLU A 241 -18.77 -4.96 -11.91
N CYS A 242 -17.55 -5.24 -11.44
CA CYS A 242 -16.44 -5.68 -12.27
C CYS A 242 -16.22 -7.21 -12.26
N GLY A 243 -16.97 -7.95 -11.46
CA GLY A 243 -16.86 -9.41 -11.34
C GLY A 243 -15.64 -9.90 -10.56
N GLY A 244 -15.07 -9.02 -9.72
CA GLY A 244 -13.87 -9.29 -8.91
C GLY A 244 -14.07 -8.99 -7.43
#